data_2c2006ddad73ccbc668f8f96cf48dc42
#
_entry.id   2c2006ddad73ccbc668f8f96cf48dc42
#
_cell.length_a   1.000
_cell.length_b   1.000
_cell.length_c   1.000
_cell.angle_alpha   90.00
_cell.angle_beta   90.00
_cell.angle_gamma   90.00
#
_symmetry.space_group_name_H-M   'P 1'
#
loop_
_entity.id
_entity.type
_entity.pdbx_description
1 polymer ?
#
loop_
_entity_poly.entity_id
_entity_poly.type
_entity_poly.pdbx_seq_one_letter_code
_entity_poly.pdbx_strand_id
1 'polypeptide(L)'
;MQTPLKRTYEARFFLASLISLSSVILLTIPDAEALPSFSRQTGQNCSVCHTQSFGPNLTPFGRDFKLGGYTMGGGSGTAAKLPALSGMALGSLTNTQKDQTVQSLNEPNGTLPSGWKGNNNFTFDQASLFYAGRVYGKVGAFSELTFDGFANRLSMGNADIRFADRFDLDDTSLPFDLDFTYGISLNNNPTVQDLWNTTPVWGFPYTGSGVQPSVGATPLIDGALGSQVGGATAYTMINNLLYLEAGAYGSFSSSTQNSFGIAGPDRVNLNGAAPYWRVALQHDWKGHYFQLGHYGMIANVVPGRDSTFGTNNYTDVAVDATYQYMANLKHIFEAKTTYIYEDQNLSASRGAAGDPSTGNTYLGTYRLNLAYTFDQTYGLTFAYNQINGSHSPILNDVGAIVDQVRPNSKYYTAELVYVPFGKSNSYLYLTNLRTSLQYIGYSQANGTNTDAQFNNTFMVNGWLAF
;
A
#
# COMPACT_ATOMS: atom_id res chain seq x y z
N MET A 1 12.56 27.57 35.54
CA MET A 1 13.63 26.56 35.32
C MET A 1 13.19 25.26 35.97
N GLN A 2 12.63 24.33 35.20
CA GLN A 2 12.34 22.98 35.70
C GLN A 2 13.59 22.13 35.49
N THR A 3 14.04 21.45 36.53
CA THR A 3 15.28 20.70 36.61
C THR A 3 15.27 19.50 35.67
N PRO A 4 16.41 19.13 35.03
CA PRO A 4 16.52 18.01 34.11
C PRO A 4 16.19 16.64 34.70
N LEU A 5 16.14 16.50 36.02
CA LEU A 5 15.80 15.24 36.71
C LEU A 5 14.34 14.80 36.54
N LYS A 6 13.36 15.71 36.34
CA LYS A 6 11.95 15.35 36.18
C LYS A 6 11.68 14.66 34.84
N ARG A 7 12.37 15.10 33.77
CA ARG A 7 12.23 14.49 32.42
C ARG A 7 12.76 13.07 32.30
N THR A 8 13.80 12.74 33.06
CA THR A 8 14.37 11.38 33.06
C THR A 8 13.52 10.36 33.83
N TYR A 9 12.76 10.81 34.82
CA TYR A 9 11.83 9.95 35.56
C TYR A 9 10.59 9.61 34.74
N GLU A 10 10.01 10.58 34.01
CA GLU A 10 8.84 10.35 33.16
C GLU A 10 9.17 9.42 31.98
N ALA A 11 10.33 9.59 31.34
CA ALA A 11 10.77 8.71 30.27
C ALA A 11 11.05 7.27 30.76
N ARG A 12 11.59 7.11 31.98
CA ARG A 12 11.82 5.78 32.59
C ARG A 12 10.53 5.12 33.04
N PHE A 13 9.57 5.90 33.51
CA PHE A 13 8.25 5.38 33.90
C PHE A 13 7.45 4.95 32.66
N PHE A 14 7.54 5.69 31.56
CA PHE A 14 6.90 5.35 30.29
C PHE A 14 7.53 4.10 29.66
N LEU A 15 8.86 4.00 29.69
CA LEU A 15 9.57 2.82 29.19
C LEU A 15 9.29 1.58 30.06
N ALA A 16 9.24 1.74 31.39
CA ALA A 16 8.90 0.67 32.32
C ALA A 16 7.43 0.24 32.20
N SER A 17 6.51 1.17 31.91
CA SER A 17 5.09 0.88 31.65
C SER A 17 4.89 0.18 30.32
N LEU A 18 5.63 0.53 29.27
CA LEU A 18 5.63 -0.19 28.00
C LEU A 18 6.20 -1.60 28.14
N ILE A 19 7.27 -1.76 28.91
CA ILE A 19 7.88 -3.08 29.18
C ILE A 19 6.97 -3.93 30.07
N SER A 20 6.28 -3.35 31.04
CA SER A 20 5.33 -4.08 31.89
C SER A 20 4.03 -4.43 31.15
N LEU A 21 3.53 -3.57 30.26
CA LEU A 21 2.36 -3.86 29.43
C LEU A 21 2.66 -4.95 28.39
N SER A 22 3.87 -4.92 27.79
CA SER A 22 4.32 -6.02 26.91
C SER A 22 4.53 -7.33 27.68
N SER A 23 4.95 -7.28 28.95
CA SER A 23 5.15 -8.48 29.77
C SER A 23 3.85 -9.15 30.21
N VAL A 24 2.77 -8.38 30.40
CA VAL A 24 1.45 -8.92 30.77
C VAL A 24 0.74 -9.56 29.56
N ILE A 25 0.97 -9.05 28.35
CA ILE A 25 0.43 -9.63 27.10
C ILE A 25 1.14 -10.96 26.74
N LEU A 26 2.38 -11.15 27.21
CA LEU A 26 3.23 -12.31 26.89
C LEU A 26 2.85 -13.60 27.65
N LEU A 27 1.96 -13.57 28.63
CA LEU A 27 1.81 -14.71 29.57
C LEU A 27 0.64 -15.67 29.30
N THR A 28 -0.20 -15.46 28.28
CA THR A 28 -1.41 -16.29 28.08
C THR A 28 -1.84 -16.59 26.64
N ILE A 29 -0.95 -16.52 25.64
CA ILE A 29 -1.41 -16.65 24.25
C ILE A 29 -0.82 -17.90 23.58
N PRO A 30 -1.65 -18.85 23.11
CA PRO A 30 -1.17 -20.00 22.32
C PRO A 30 -0.91 -19.65 20.86
N ASP A 31 -0.06 -20.45 20.26
CA ASP A 31 0.50 -20.49 18.90
C ASP A 31 -0.32 -19.88 17.75
N ALA A 32 0.18 -18.86 17.03
CA ALA A 32 -0.19 -18.47 15.65
C ALA A 32 0.64 -17.33 15.03
N GLU A 33 0.56 -17.12 13.73
CA GLU A 33 1.58 -16.65 12.82
C GLU A 33 1.02 -15.71 11.72
N ALA A 34 1.78 -14.70 11.17
CA ALA A 34 1.63 -13.77 10.01
C ALA A 34 0.53 -12.74 10.16
N LEU A 35 -0.16 -11.99 9.22
CA LEU A 35 -1.38 -11.39 9.76
C LEU A 35 -1.96 -12.45 10.69
N PRO A 36 -1.87 -12.28 11.98
CA PRO A 36 -2.01 -13.43 12.89
C PRO A 36 -3.24 -14.27 12.61
N SER A 37 -4.27 -13.66 11.99
CA SER A 37 -5.47 -14.36 11.55
C SER A 37 -5.26 -15.29 10.35
N PHE A 38 -4.50 -14.88 9.32
CA PHE A 38 -4.20 -15.74 8.16
C PHE A 38 -3.36 -16.94 8.57
N SER A 39 -2.43 -16.71 9.47
CA SER A 39 -1.57 -17.76 9.97
C SER A 39 -2.33 -18.74 10.87
N ARG A 40 -3.17 -18.25 11.79
CA ARG A 40 -4.08 -19.10 12.56
C ARG A 40 -4.96 -19.96 11.64
N GLN A 41 -5.48 -19.36 10.55
CA GLN A 41 -6.33 -20.07 9.59
C GLN A 41 -5.58 -21.14 8.81
N THR A 42 -4.35 -20.86 8.37
CA THR A 42 -3.58 -21.75 7.49
C THR A 42 -2.68 -22.71 8.26
N GLY A 43 -2.32 -22.39 9.51
CA GLY A 43 -1.29 -23.08 10.26
C GLY A 43 0.13 -22.84 9.72
N GLN A 44 0.30 -21.81 8.88
CA GLN A 44 1.58 -21.47 8.27
C GLN A 44 2.20 -20.26 8.93
N ASN A 45 3.51 -20.22 9.07
CA ASN A 45 4.23 -19.07 9.61
C ASN A 45 4.42 -17.97 8.53
N CYS A 46 4.73 -16.73 8.94
CA CYS A 46 4.81 -15.56 8.08
C CYS A 46 5.77 -15.75 6.91
N SER A 47 6.88 -16.47 7.14
CA SER A 47 7.91 -16.72 6.14
C SER A 47 7.46 -17.63 4.99
N VAL A 48 6.36 -18.39 5.15
CA VAL A 48 5.78 -19.20 4.08
C VAL A 48 5.09 -18.31 3.04
N CYS A 49 4.44 -17.23 3.51
CA CYS A 49 3.68 -16.31 2.66
C CYS A 49 4.47 -15.07 2.23
N HIS A 50 5.48 -14.64 3.04
CA HIS A 50 6.21 -13.39 2.83
C HIS A 50 7.70 -13.60 2.68
N THR A 51 8.31 -12.94 1.69
CA THR A 51 9.76 -13.06 1.40
C THR A 51 10.64 -12.56 2.55
N GLN A 52 10.20 -11.55 3.28
CA GLN A 52 10.89 -10.99 4.46
C GLN A 52 10.27 -11.45 5.80
N SER A 53 9.47 -12.51 5.81
CA SER A 53 8.66 -12.92 6.97
C SER A 53 7.70 -11.84 7.47
N PHE A 54 7.52 -10.74 6.74
CA PHE A 54 6.64 -9.60 7.06
C PHE A 54 6.46 -8.71 5.83
N GLY A 55 5.35 -7.96 5.80
CA GLY A 55 5.10 -6.93 4.78
C GLY A 55 4.47 -7.49 3.50
N PRO A 56 4.30 -6.65 2.46
CA PRO A 56 3.49 -6.98 1.31
C PRO A 56 4.17 -7.87 0.27
N ASN A 57 5.47 -8.15 0.37
CA ASN A 57 6.16 -9.02 -0.59
C ASN A 57 5.78 -10.48 -0.41
N LEU A 58 5.13 -11.06 -1.40
CA LEU A 58 4.58 -12.42 -1.33
C LEU A 58 5.48 -13.46 -2.02
N THR A 59 5.59 -14.62 -1.38
CA THR A 59 6.09 -15.85 -1.99
C THR A 59 5.06 -16.40 -2.99
N PRO A 60 5.41 -17.41 -3.82
CA PRO A 60 4.42 -18.14 -4.62
C PRO A 60 3.23 -18.66 -3.81
N PHE A 61 3.48 -19.20 -2.62
CA PHE A 61 2.44 -19.68 -1.71
C PHE A 61 1.51 -18.55 -1.24
N GLY A 62 2.07 -17.40 -0.87
CA GLY A 62 1.28 -16.22 -0.48
C GLY A 62 0.41 -15.69 -1.62
N ARG A 63 0.91 -15.75 -2.86
CA ARG A 63 0.11 -15.39 -4.06
C ARG A 63 -1.02 -16.38 -4.33
N ASP A 64 -0.76 -17.69 -4.20
CA ASP A 64 -1.79 -18.73 -4.37
C ASP A 64 -2.88 -18.61 -3.30
N PHE A 65 -2.51 -18.31 -2.05
CA PHE A 65 -3.46 -18.00 -0.99
C PHE A 65 -4.36 -16.80 -1.32
N LYS A 66 -3.77 -15.73 -1.87
CA LYS A 66 -4.52 -14.53 -2.31
C LYS A 66 -5.39 -14.83 -3.53
N LEU A 67 -4.89 -15.59 -4.52
CA LEU A 67 -5.63 -16.05 -5.70
C LEU A 67 -6.84 -16.90 -5.30
N GLY A 68 -6.66 -17.81 -4.34
CA GLY A 68 -7.72 -18.67 -3.78
C GLY A 68 -8.69 -17.96 -2.84
N GLY A 69 -8.72 -16.62 -2.85
CA GLY A 69 -9.71 -15.83 -2.11
C GLY A 69 -9.54 -15.87 -0.60
N TYR A 70 -8.33 -16.03 -0.08
CA TYR A 70 -8.02 -16.05 1.36
C TYR A 70 -8.71 -17.21 2.10
N THR A 71 -9.09 -18.30 1.41
CA THR A 71 -9.93 -19.38 1.97
C THR A 71 -9.15 -20.63 2.34
N MET A 72 -7.89 -20.76 1.94
CA MET A 72 -7.05 -21.92 2.29
C MET A 72 -7.01 -22.10 3.80
N GLY A 73 -7.26 -23.32 4.25
CA GLY A 73 -7.25 -23.73 5.66
C GLY A 73 -6.05 -24.66 5.92
N GLY A 74 -5.92 -25.09 7.16
CA GLY A 74 -4.86 -26.02 7.60
C GLY A 74 -4.51 -25.83 9.07
N GLY A 75 -4.90 -24.70 9.66
CA GLY A 75 -4.73 -24.43 11.07
C GLY A 75 -5.48 -25.41 11.96
N SER A 76 -4.93 -25.71 13.11
CA SER A 76 -5.47 -26.64 14.08
C SER A 76 -5.46 -26.04 15.50
N GLY A 77 -6.14 -26.71 16.43
CA GLY A 77 -6.17 -26.32 17.83
C GLY A 77 -7.09 -25.11 18.12
N THR A 78 -6.91 -24.51 19.28
CA THR A 78 -7.74 -23.39 19.77
C THR A 78 -7.54 -22.12 18.97
N ALA A 79 -6.31 -21.86 18.53
CA ALA A 79 -5.96 -20.65 17.78
C ALA A 79 -6.68 -20.56 16.42
N ALA A 80 -6.86 -21.68 15.72
CA ALA A 80 -7.59 -21.72 14.45
C ALA A 80 -9.11 -21.43 14.60
N LYS A 81 -9.65 -21.49 15.83
CA LYS A 81 -11.05 -21.20 16.14
C LYS A 81 -11.28 -19.72 16.51
N LEU A 82 -10.24 -18.94 16.69
CA LEU A 82 -10.36 -17.51 16.98
C LEU A 82 -10.94 -16.77 15.76
N PRO A 83 -11.63 -15.64 15.98
CA PRO A 83 -12.10 -14.80 14.88
C PRO A 83 -10.95 -14.38 13.95
N ALA A 84 -11.26 -14.15 12.68
CA ALA A 84 -10.32 -13.70 11.65
C ALA A 84 -9.90 -12.22 11.85
N LEU A 85 -9.57 -11.84 13.08
CA LEU A 85 -9.19 -10.49 13.49
C LEU A 85 -7.69 -10.42 13.77
N SER A 86 -7.07 -9.33 13.38
CA SER A 86 -5.66 -9.00 13.66
C SER A 86 -5.51 -7.52 13.90
N GLY A 87 -4.48 -7.14 14.63
CA GLY A 87 -4.14 -5.74 14.85
C GLY A 87 -2.73 -5.40 14.36
N MET A 88 -2.48 -4.13 14.12
CA MET A 88 -1.13 -3.62 13.95
C MET A 88 -0.96 -2.24 14.57
N ALA A 89 0.29 -1.89 14.86
CA ALA A 89 0.70 -0.56 15.28
C ALA A 89 2.01 -0.20 14.58
N LEU A 90 2.09 1.04 14.10
CA LEU A 90 3.26 1.62 13.44
C LEU A 90 3.65 2.90 14.15
N GLY A 91 4.93 3.05 14.44
CA GLY A 91 5.50 4.29 14.94
C GLY A 91 6.86 4.58 14.33
N SER A 92 7.21 5.85 14.24
CA SER A 92 8.46 6.28 13.65
C SER A 92 9.15 7.39 14.44
N LEU A 93 10.48 7.45 14.28
CA LEU A 93 11.30 8.62 14.56
C LEU A 93 11.70 9.19 13.20
N THR A 94 11.27 10.40 12.90
CA THR A 94 11.48 11.05 11.61
C THR A 94 12.39 12.25 11.77
N ASN A 95 13.44 12.31 10.94
CA ASN A 95 14.33 13.44 10.82
C ASN A 95 14.36 13.91 9.36
N THR A 96 14.11 15.19 9.13
CA THR A 96 14.19 15.83 7.80
C THR A 96 15.40 16.73 7.72
N GLN A 97 16.01 16.89 6.54
CA GLN A 97 17.20 17.72 6.37
C GLN A 97 16.93 19.21 6.65
N LYS A 98 15.72 19.67 6.39
CA LYS A 98 15.24 21.01 6.71
C LYS A 98 13.95 20.93 7.52
N ASP A 99 13.74 21.89 8.39
CA ASP A 99 12.47 22.02 9.09
C ASP A 99 11.32 22.13 8.08
N GLN A 100 10.31 21.29 8.26
CA GLN A 100 9.14 21.27 7.41
C GLN A 100 8.17 22.37 7.80
N THR A 101 7.53 22.96 6.82
CA THR A 101 6.44 23.91 7.00
C THR A 101 5.11 23.22 6.89
N VAL A 102 4.06 23.88 7.31
CA VAL A 102 2.68 23.40 7.15
C VAL A 102 2.34 23.03 5.70
N GLN A 103 2.80 23.84 4.74
CA GLN A 103 2.57 23.59 3.32
C GLN A 103 3.27 22.32 2.82
N SER A 104 4.48 22.02 3.31
CA SER A 104 5.21 20.81 2.92
C SER A 104 4.59 19.53 3.50
N LEU A 105 3.75 19.64 4.53
CA LEU A 105 3.02 18.54 5.16
C LEU A 105 1.55 18.45 4.70
N ASN A 106 1.14 19.24 3.70
CA ASN A 106 -0.24 19.32 3.19
C ASN A 106 -1.30 19.60 4.27
N GLU A 107 -0.95 20.37 5.31
CA GLU A 107 -1.88 20.72 6.36
C GLU A 107 -2.80 21.89 5.96
N PRO A 108 -4.12 21.68 5.90
CA PRO A 108 -5.05 22.68 5.37
C PRO A 108 -5.23 23.91 6.27
N ASN A 109 -4.81 23.85 7.53
CA ASN A 109 -5.10 24.89 8.52
C ASN A 109 -3.97 25.90 8.76
N GLY A 110 -2.90 25.85 7.99
CA GLY A 110 -1.80 26.82 8.07
C GLY A 110 -0.95 26.76 9.35
N THR A 111 -1.11 25.73 10.19
CA THR A 111 -0.31 25.52 11.40
C THR A 111 0.02 24.03 11.57
N LEU A 112 1.24 23.71 11.98
CA LEU A 112 1.56 22.34 12.39
C LEU A 112 0.61 21.91 13.51
N PRO A 113 0.10 20.66 13.48
CA PRO A 113 -0.73 20.14 14.57
C PRO A 113 -0.03 20.30 15.92
N SER A 114 -0.80 20.52 16.98
CA SER A 114 -0.24 20.72 18.32
C SER A 114 0.64 19.54 18.75
N GLY A 115 1.87 19.84 19.13
CA GLY A 115 2.87 18.83 19.53
C GLY A 115 3.86 18.44 18.46
N TRP A 116 3.63 18.79 17.19
CA TRP A 116 4.57 18.52 16.09
C TRP A 116 5.61 19.62 15.95
N LYS A 117 6.82 19.23 15.55
CA LYS A 117 7.93 20.13 15.24
C LYS A 117 8.19 20.10 13.75
N GLY A 118 8.84 21.14 13.24
CA GLY A 118 9.31 21.16 11.85
C GLY A 118 10.29 20.02 11.52
N ASN A 119 10.99 19.48 12.53
CA ASN A 119 11.96 18.39 12.39
C ASN A 119 12.07 17.58 13.69
N ASN A 120 12.63 16.34 13.60
CA ASN A 120 12.88 15.44 14.74
C ASN A 120 11.59 15.10 15.53
N ASN A 121 10.67 14.43 14.87
CA ASN A 121 9.43 14.00 15.47
C ASN A 121 9.46 12.50 15.82
N PHE A 122 8.91 12.15 16.98
CA PHE A 122 8.42 10.80 17.24
C PHE A 122 6.92 10.78 16.95
N THR A 123 6.50 9.86 16.08
CA THR A 123 5.12 9.75 15.62
C THR A 123 4.57 8.36 15.93
N PHE A 124 3.39 8.31 16.52
CA PHE A 124 2.55 7.12 16.40
C PHE A 124 1.79 7.26 15.08
N ASP A 125 2.30 6.60 14.03
CA ASP A 125 1.83 6.88 12.67
C ASP A 125 0.49 6.20 12.40
N GLN A 126 0.31 4.96 12.86
CA GLN A 126 -0.87 4.17 12.51
C GLN A 126 -1.19 3.10 13.56
N ALA A 127 -2.48 2.89 13.80
CA ALA A 127 -2.99 1.65 14.36
C ALA A 127 -4.09 1.10 13.45
N SER A 128 -4.08 -0.20 13.19
CA SER A 128 -5.12 -0.82 12.36
C SER A 128 -5.70 -2.06 12.98
N LEU A 129 -6.99 -2.27 12.72
CA LEU A 129 -7.71 -3.50 12.99
C LEU A 129 -8.08 -4.14 11.65
N PHE A 130 -7.76 -5.42 11.51
CA PHE A 130 -8.06 -6.19 10.31
C PHE A 130 -9.12 -7.26 10.57
N TYR A 131 -10.04 -7.41 9.64
CA TYR A 131 -10.68 -8.69 9.38
C TYR A 131 -9.95 -9.33 8.20
N ALA A 132 -9.29 -10.46 8.43
CA ALA A 132 -8.49 -11.10 7.38
C ALA A 132 -8.59 -12.63 7.51
N GLY A 133 -9.37 -13.25 6.60
CA GLY A 133 -9.61 -14.68 6.62
C GLY A 133 -10.83 -15.12 5.86
N ARG A 134 -11.13 -16.42 6.01
CA ARG A 134 -12.34 -17.02 5.45
C ARG A 134 -13.57 -16.45 6.13
N VAL A 135 -14.53 -15.99 5.33
CA VAL A 135 -15.85 -15.53 5.78
C VAL A 135 -16.81 -16.71 5.81
N TYR A 136 -16.99 -17.39 4.67
CA TYR A 136 -17.88 -18.55 4.54
C TYR A 136 -17.55 -19.35 3.28
N GLY A 137 -17.41 -20.66 3.39
CA GLY A 137 -17.18 -21.56 2.25
C GLY A 137 -15.97 -21.14 1.42
N LYS A 138 -16.22 -20.71 0.18
CA LYS A 138 -15.24 -20.22 -0.80
C LYS A 138 -15.12 -18.69 -0.83
N VAL A 139 -15.65 -17.99 0.17
CA VAL A 139 -15.57 -16.54 0.32
C VAL A 139 -14.62 -16.19 1.45
N GLY A 140 -13.63 -15.39 1.18
CA GLY A 140 -12.73 -14.80 2.16
C GLY A 140 -12.64 -13.29 2.01
N ALA A 141 -12.04 -12.63 2.98
CA ALA A 141 -11.88 -11.19 2.98
C ALA A 141 -10.57 -10.76 3.62
N PHE A 142 -10.10 -9.60 3.17
CA PHE A 142 -9.13 -8.74 3.79
C PHE A 142 -9.76 -7.35 3.90
N SER A 143 -9.82 -6.80 5.10
CA SER A 143 -10.40 -5.47 5.34
C SER A 143 -9.68 -4.81 6.50
N GLU A 144 -9.35 -3.55 6.35
CA GLU A 144 -8.58 -2.76 7.29
C GLU A 144 -9.36 -1.54 7.77
N LEU A 145 -9.43 -1.34 9.07
CA LEU A 145 -9.86 -0.10 9.72
C LEU A 145 -8.64 0.55 10.32
N THR A 146 -8.32 1.77 9.88
CA THR A 146 -7.07 2.48 10.21
C THR A 146 -7.34 3.71 11.06
N PHE A 147 -6.62 3.83 12.16
CA PHE A 147 -6.43 5.08 12.87
C PHE A 147 -5.12 5.72 12.41
N ASP A 148 -5.21 6.89 11.81
CA ASP A 148 -4.08 7.74 11.45
C ASP A 148 -3.69 8.60 12.66
N GLY A 149 -2.51 8.34 13.21
CA GLY A 149 -2.05 9.03 14.42
C GLY A 149 -1.59 10.48 14.18
N PHE A 150 -1.25 10.84 12.94
CA PHE A 150 -0.93 12.21 12.57
C PHE A 150 -2.20 13.04 12.37
N ALA A 151 -3.13 12.57 11.53
CA ALA A 151 -4.39 13.24 11.28
C ALA A 151 -5.41 13.07 12.44
N ASN A 152 -5.08 12.23 13.44
CA ASN A 152 -5.95 11.88 14.58
C ASN A 152 -7.36 11.47 14.12
N ARG A 153 -7.41 10.57 13.14
CA ARG A 153 -8.66 10.21 12.46
C ARG A 153 -8.74 8.72 12.20
N LEU A 154 -9.94 8.17 12.38
CA LEU A 154 -10.27 6.82 11.97
C LEU A 154 -10.80 6.81 10.53
N SER A 155 -10.33 5.89 9.71
CA SER A 155 -10.76 5.75 8.33
C SER A 155 -10.80 4.27 7.91
N MET A 156 -11.61 3.96 6.91
CA MET A 156 -11.58 2.68 6.23
C MET A 156 -10.32 2.63 5.38
N GLY A 157 -9.49 1.64 5.61
CA GLY A 157 -8.35 1.32 4.75
C GLY A 157 -8.75 0.46 3.55
N ASN A 158 -7.81 -0.34 3.06
CA ASN A 158 -8.07 -1.26 1.97
C ASN A 158 -9.02 -2.38 2.37
N ALA A 159 -9.94 -2.73 1.47
CA ALA A 159 -10.84 -3.87 1.62
C ALA A 159 -10.93 -4.65 0.30
N ASP A 160 -10.89 -5.98 0.42
CA ASP A 160 -11.01 -6.91 -0.69
C ASP A 160 -11.75 -8.16 -0.21
N ILE A 161 -12.95 -8.39 -0.74
CA ILE A 161 -13.77 -9.58 -0.46
C ILE A 161 -13.76 -10.42 -1.72
N ARG A 162 -13.34 -11.69 -1.61
CA ARG A 162 -13.21 -12.59 -2.75
C ARG A 162 -14.03 -13.85 -2.61
N PHE A 163 -14.69 -14.19 -3.69
CA PHE A 163 -15.07 -15.56 -3.99
C PHE A 163 -14.05 -16.15 -4.96
N ALA A 164 -13.56 -17.36 -4.69
CA ALA A 164 -12.65 -18.06 -5.60
C ALA A 164 -12.97 -19.55 -5.62
N ASP A 165 -12.81 -20.16 -6.80
CA ASP A 165 -12.95 -21.59 -7.01
C ASP A 165 -11.96 -22.11 -8.06
N ARG A 166 -11.73 -23.42 -8.08
CA ARG A 166 -10.88 -24.10 -9.06
C ARG A 166 -11.71 -25.06 -9.88
N PHE A 167 -11.33 -25.17 -11.14
CA PHE A 167 -11.94 -26.07 -12.10
C PHE A 167 -10.85 -26.65 -12.99
N ASP A 168 -10.70 -27.97 -12.94
CA ASP A 168 -9.77 -28.71 -13.78
C ASP A 168 -10.55 -29.29 -14.98
N LEU A 169 -10.16 -28.94 -16.19
CA LEU A 169 -10.69 -29.51 -17.40
C LEU A 169 -9.77 -30.67 -17.83
N ASP A 170 -10.04 -31.85 -17.31
CA ASP A 170 -9.38 -33.10 -17.71
C ASP A 170 -10.09 -33.64 -18.95
N ASP A 171 -9.81 -33.03 -20.13
CA ASP A 171 -10.33 -33.46 -21.41
C ASP A 171 -9.25 -34.17 -22.22
N THR A 172 -9.33 -35.48 -22.27
CA THR A 172 -8.39 -36.34 -23.00
C THR A 172 -8.29 -36.06 -24.53
N SER A 173 -9.18 -35.22 -25.07
CA SER A 173 -9.14 -34.73 -26.45
C SER A 173 -8.20 -33.56 -26.66
N LEU A 174 -7.80 -32.85 -25.58
CA LEU A 174 -6.85 -31.75 -25.64
C LEU A 174 -5.41 -32.26 -25.46
N PRO A 175 -4.43 -31.65 -26.13
CA PRO A 175 -3.02 -32.04 -26.02
C PRO A 175 -2.36 -31.55 -24.70
N PHE A 176 -3.13 -30.90 -23.82
CA PHE A 176 -2.67 -30.34 -22.53
C PHE A 176 -3.86 -30.22 -21.56
N ASP A 177 -3.60 -30.42 -20.28
CA ASP A 177 -4.56 -30.20 -19.22
C ASP A 177 -4.79 -28.70 -19.01
N LEU A 178 -6.03 -28.31 -18.73
CA LEU A 178 -6.41 -26.93 -18.43
C LEU A 178 -6.87 -26.82 -16.98
N ASP A 179 -6.09 -26.14 -16.17
CA ASP A 179 -6.45 -25.75 -14.79
C ASP A 179 -6.86 -24.28 -14.76
N PHE A 180 -8.02 -24.03 -14.18
CA PHE A 180 -8.57 -22.69 -14.00
C PHE A 180 -8.78 -22.40 -12.53
N THR A 181 -8.14 -21.36 -11.99
CA THR A 181 -8.61 -20.70 -10.78
C THR A 181 -9.35 -19.45 -11.18
N TYR A 182 -10.61 -19.33 -10.81
CA TYR A 182 -11.44 -18.18 -11.16
C TYR A 182 -12.12 -17.59 -9.92
N GLY A 183 -12.48 -16.32 -10.01
CA GLY A 183 -13.12 -15.65 -8.88
C GLY A 183 -13.70 -14.28 -9.19
N ILE A 184 -14.29 -13.71 -8.15
CA ILE A 184 -14.80 -12.34 -8.14
C ILE A 184 -14.19 -11.63 -6.93
N SER A 185 -13.68 -10.41 -7.14
CA SER A 185 -13.24 -9.50 -6.09
C SER A 185 -14.21 -8.33 -6.00
N LEU A 186 -14.65 -8.02 -4.78
CA LEU A 186 -15.34 -6.79 -4.42
C LEU A 186 -14.39 -5.98 -3.55
N ASN A 187 -13.98 -4.81 -4.01
CA ASN A 187 -12.95 -4.03 -3.32
C ASN A 187 -13.22 -2.52 -3.36
N ASN A 188 -12.50 -1.78 -2.51
CA ASN A 188 -12.68 -0.33 -2.36
C ASN A 188 -11.48 0.50 -2.86
N ASN A 189 -10.55 -0.13 -3.58
CA ASN A 189 -9.38 0.53 -4.11
C ASN A 189 -8.87 -0.23 -5.34
N PRO A 190 -8.81 0.38 -6.54
CA PRO A 190 -8.25 -0.29 -7.71
C PRO A 190 -6.86 -0.85 -7.42
N THR A 191 -6.59 -2.05 -7.92
CA THR A 191 -5.33 -2.80 -7.77
C THR A 191 -5.04 -3.41 -6.39
N VAL A 192 -5.87 -3.22 -5.36
CA VAL A 192 -5.70 -3.90 -4.06
C VAL A 192 -5.72 -5.42 -4.20
N GLN A 193 -6.46 -5.91 -5.18
CA GLN A 193 -6.57 -7.33 -5.51
C GLN A 193 -5.36 -7.90 -6.27
N ASP A 194 -4.39 -7.09 -6.68
CA ASP A 194 -3.18 -7.54 -7.38
C ASP A 194 -2.47 -8.68 -6.63
N LEU A 195 -2.24 -9.80 -7.31
CA LEU A 195 -1.65 -11.02 -6.72
C LEU A 195 -0.17 -10.85 -6.40
N TRP A 196 0.53 -10.07 -7.19
CA TRP A 196 2.00 -9.92 -7.10
C TRP A 196 2.43 -8.78 -6.17
N ASN A 197 1.47 -7.96 -5.77
CA ASN A 197 1.76 -6.75 -4.98
C ASN A 197 2.86 -5.89 -5.63
N THR A 198 2.77 -5.73 -6.96
CA THR A 198 3.64 -4.86 -7.77
C THR A 198 3.04 -3.49 -7.99
N THR A 199 1.73 -3.40 -7.90
CA THR A 199 1.00 -2.14 -8.11
C THR A 199 1.25 -1.17 -6.95
N PRO A 200 1.04 0.14 -7.17
CA PRO A 200 1.35 1.16 -6.18
C PRO A 200 0.66 1.02 -4.82
N VAL A 201 -0.55 0.46 -4.76
CA VAL A 201 -1.25 0.17 -3.50
C VAL A 201 -0.39 -0.69 -2.54
N TRP A 202 0.47 -1.54 -3.09
CA TRP A 202 1.40 -2.41 -2.36
C TRP A 202 2.86 -1.95 -2.52
N GLY A 203 3.08 -0.75 -3.05
CA GLY A 203 4.39 -0.21 -3.39
C GLY A 203 5.29 0.05 -2.19
N PHE A 204 6.60 -0.05 -2.43
CA PHE A 204 7.62 0.37 -1.47
C PHE A 204 7.86 1.90 -1.57
N PRO A 205 8.07 2.61 -0.47
CA PRO A 205 8.26 2.14 0.92
C PRO A 205 6.95 1.70 1.57
N TYR A 206 7.03 0.65 2.43
CA TYR A 206 5.85 0.08 3.08
C TYR A 206 5.43 0.82 4.36
N THR A 207 6.28 1.69 4.86
CA THR A 207 6.04 2.53 6.03
C THR A 207 6.39 3.97 5.70
N GLY A 208 5.63 4.89 6.24
CA GLY A 208 5.84 6.33 6.14
C GLY A 208 5.33 7.02 7.39
N SER A 209 5.54 8.32 7.48
CA SER A 209 5.07 9.16 8.59
C SER A 209 4.33 10.38 8.06
N GLY A 210 3.28 10.81 8.75
CA GLY A 210 2.56 12.05 8.42
C GLY A 210 3.42 13.32 8.50
N VAL A 211 4.57 13.24 9.19
CA VAL A 211 5.55 14.33 9.25
C VAL A 211 6.63 14.25 8.18
N GLN A 212 6.52 13.30 7.25
CA GLN A 212 7.39 13.20 6.09
C GLN A 212 6.92 14.17 4.99
N PRO A 213 7.83 14.85 4.26
CA PRO A 213 7.44 15.70 3.14
C PRO A 213 6.67 14.93 2.06
N SER A 214 5.55 15.48 1.61
CA SER A 214 4.81 14.99 0.45
C SER A 214 5.36 15.65 -0.81
N VAL A 215 5.81 14.87 -1.78
CA VAL A 215 6.46 15.35 -3.00
C VAL A 215 5.90 14.63 -4.22
N GLY A 216 5.51 15.41 -5.23
CA GLY A 216 5.04 14.90 -6.51
C GLY A 216 3.52 14.72 -6.58
N ALA A 217 3.09 13.99 -7.60
CA ALA A 217 1.70 13.66 -7.87
C ALA A 217 1.56 12.17 -8.18
N THR A 218 0.35 11.65 -8.08
CA THR A 218 0.04 10.24 -8.34
C THR A 218 -1.06 10.12 -9.40
N PRO A 219 -0.97 9.17 -10.34
CA PRO A 219 -2.06 8.82 -11.25
C PRO A 219 -3.34 8.41 -10.49
N LEU A 220 -4.48 8.52 -11.14
CA LEU A 220 -5.78 8.22 -10.52
C LEU A 220 -5.85 6.76 -10.01
N ILE A 221 -5.30 5.81 -10.78
CA ILE A 221 -5.25 4.39 -10.41
C ILE A 221 -4.26 4.10 -9.26
N ASP A 222 -3.37 5.03 -8.93
CA ASP A 222 -2.32 4.89 -7.91
C ASP A 222 -2.81 5.40 -6.53
N GLY A 223 -3.87 4.80 -6.00
CA GLY A 223 -4.34 5.05 -4.64
C GLY A 223 -5.27 6.26 -4.45
N ALA A 224 -5.41 7.16 -5.43
CA ALA A 224 -6.26 8.33 -5.30
C ALA A 224 -7.76 7.97 -5.10
N LEU A 225 -8.16 6.78 -5.48
CA LEU A 225 -9.53 6.27 -5.35
C LEU A 225 -9.78 5.47 -4.06
N GLY A 226 -8.74 5.23 -3.26
CA GLY A 226 -8.83 4.39 -2.07
C GLY A 226 -9.94 4.82 -1.12
N SER A 227 -10.82 3.87 -0.76
CA SER A 227 -12.00 4.08 0.11
C SER A 227 -13.04 5.08 -0.41
N GLN A 228 -12.87 5.62 -1.62
CA GLN A 228 -13.79 6.56 -2.25
C GLN A 228 -14.72 5.88 -3.27
N VAL A 229 -14.33 4.68 -3.71
CA VAL A 229 -15.03 3.90 -4.73
C VAL A 229 -15.30 2.48 -4.25
N GLY A 230 -16.28 1.83 -4.85
CA GLY A 230 -16.48 0.39 -4.78
C GLY A 230 -16.34 -0.20 -6.17
N GLY A 231 -15.63 -1.31 -6.28
CA GLY A 231 -15.41 -2.03 -7.52
C GLY A 231 -15.80 -3.49 -7.43
N ALA A 232 -16.14 -4.05 -8.57
CA ALA A 232 -16.33 -5.47 -8.79
C ALA A 232 -15.52 -5.92 -9.99
N THR A 233 -14.64 -6.91 -9.79
CA THR A 233 -13.84 -7.49 -10.85
C THR A 233 -14.01 -8.99 -10.89
N ALA A 234 -14.02 -9.59 -12.08
CA ALA A 234 -13.94 -11.04 -12.29
C ALA A 234 -12.55 -11.38 -12.80
N TYR A 235 -11.97 -12.45 -12.32
CA TYR A 235 -10.62 -12.88 -12.70
C TYR A 235 -10.52 -14.37 -12.95
N THR A 236 -9.52 -14.75 -13.72
CA THR A 236 -9.11 -16.14 -13.90
C THR A 236 -7.60 -16.27 -14.03
N MET A 237 -7.04 -17.34 -13.48
CA MET A 237 -5.68 -17.81 -13.68
C MET A 237 -5.73 -19.13 -14.42
N ILE A 238 -5.09 -19.21 -15.58
CA ILE A 238 -5.07 -20.39 -16.45
C ILE A 238 -3.69 -21.04 -16.35
N ASN A 239 -3.66 -22.33 -15.98
CA ASN A 239 -2.44 -23.16 -15.89
C ASN A 239 -1.34 -22.52 -15.03
N ASN A 240 -1.71 -21.73 -14.02
CA ASN A 240 -0.76 -20.94 -13.23
C ASN A 240 0.20 -20.06 -14.09
N LEU A 241 -0.20 -19.72 -15.30
CA LEU A 241 0.59 -19.01 -16.30
C LEU A 241 -0.03 -17.68 -16.73
N LEU A 242 -1.30 -17.69 -17.14
CA LEU A 242 -2.00 -16.53 -17.69
C LEU A 242 -3.08 -16.05 -16.72
N TYR A 243 -2.96 -14.82 -16.26
CA TYR A 243 -3.97 -14.14 -15.45
C TYR A 243 -4.72 -13.12 -16.29
N LEU A 244 -6.04 -13.17 -16.20
CA LEU A 244 -6.95 -12.22 -16.83
C LEU A 244 -7.91 -11.67 -15.77
N GLU A 245 -8.13 -10.37 -15.77
CA GLU A 245 -9.08 -9.71 -14.89
C GLU A 245 -9.75 -8.54 -15.60
N ALA A 246 -11.05 -8.37 -15.37
CA ALA A 246 -11.81 -7.21 -15.84
C ALA A 246 -12.94 -6.88 -14.86
N GLY A 247 -13.31 -5.61 -14.81
CA GLY A 247 -14.39 -5.13 -13.97
C GLY A 247 -14.58 -3.63 -14.05
N ALA A 248 -15.24 -3.05 -13.05
CA ALA A 248 -15.49 -1.62 -13.02
C ALA A 248 -15.62 -1.10 -11.59
N TYR A 249 -15.38 0.20 -11.44
CA TYR A 249 -15.49 0.96 -10.20
C TYR A 249 -16.52 2.06 -10.32
N GLY A 250 -17.21 2.36 -9.22
CA GLY A 250 -18.13 3.49 -9.09
C GLY A 250 -17.93 4.21 -7.76
N SER A 251 -18.19 5.50 -7.73
CA SER A 251 -18.04 6.28 -6.49
C SER A 251 -19.08 5.90 -5.44
N PHE A 252 -18.64 5.81 -4.21
CA PHE A 252 -19.56 5.83 -3.07
C PHE A 252 -20.25 7.19 -2.95
N SER A 253 -21.42 7.19 -2.33
CA SER A 253 -22.11 8.44 -1.97
C SER A 253 -21.25 9.29 -1.02
N SER A 254 -21.47 10.60 -1.00
CA SER A 254 -20.76 11.49 -0.07
C SER A 254 -20.94 11.08 1.40
N SER A 255 -22.11 10.55 1.77
CA SER A 255 -22.38 10.06 3.12
C SER A 255 -21.56 8.80 3.43
N THR A 256 -21.44 7.87 2.48
CA THR A 256 -20.62 6.66 2.64
C THR A 256 -19.13 7.01 2.75
N GLN A 257 -18.63 7.91 1.89
CA GLN A 257 -17.24 8.38 1.97
C GLN A 257 -16.95 9.05 3.31
N ASN A 258 -17.88 9.87 3.82
CA ASN A 258 -17.78 10.44 5.17
C ASN A 258 -17.69 9.36 6.26
N SER A 259 -18.53 8.33 6.18
CA SER A 259 -18.54 7.21 7.14
C SER A 259 -17.24 6.42 7.08
N PHE A 260 -16.57 6.40 5.93
CA PHE A 260 -15.24 5.80 5.75
C PHE A 260 -14.08 6.71 6.16
N GLY A 261 -14.38 7.88 6.73
CA GLY A 261 -13.37 8.83 7.20
C GLY A 261 -12.77 9.70 6.09
N ILE A 262 -13.30 9.66 4.86
CA ILE A 262 -12.88 10.53 3.76
C ILE A 262 -13.62 11.86 3.90
N ALA A 263 -12.90 12.91 4.29
CA ALA A 263 -13.44 14.24 4.47
C ALA A 263 -12.86 15.22 3.44
N GLY A 264 -13.57 16.32 3.17
CA GLY A 264 -13.07 17.44 2.38
C GLY A 264 -13.76 17.62 1.02
N PRO A 265 -13.45 18.73 0.33
CA PRO A 265 -14.01 19.06 -0.98
C PRO A 265 -13.45 18.18 -2.11
N ASP A 266 -12.26 17.58 -1.92
CA ASP A 266 -11.51 16.86 -2.94
C ASP A 266 -11.93 15.39 -3.09
N ARG A 267 -13.11 15.04 -2.54
CA ARG A 267 -13.65 13.69 -2.69
C ARG A 267 -13.94 13.38 -4.14
N VAL A 268 -13.34 12.27 -4.61
CA VAL A 268 -13.58 11.81 -5.98
C VAL A 268 -15.05 11.46 -6.19
N ASN A 269 -15.58 11.88 -7.33
CA ASN A 269 -16.90 11.53 -7.81
C ASN A 269 -16.80 11.05 -9.25
N LEU A 270 -16.82 9.74 -9.46
CA LEU A 270 -16.85 9.15 -10.79
C LEU A 270 -18.24 9.37 -11.41
N ASN A 271 -18.25 9.81 -12.66
CA ASN A 271 -19.46 9.90 -13.46
C ASN A 271 -19.67 8.58 -14.21
N GLY A 272 -20.46 7.71 -13.63
CA GLY A 272 -20.69 6.36 -14.16
C GLY A 272 -19.63 5.36 -13.73
N ALA A 273 -19.56 4.24 -14.45
CA ALA A 273 -18.62 3.17 -14.17
C ALA A 273 -17.26 3.45 -14.83
N ALA A 274 -16.19 3.25 -14.07
CA ALA A 274 -14.81 3.30 -14.52
C ALA A 274 -14.33 1.87 -14.84
N PRO A 275 -14.22 1.45 -16.10
CA PRO A 275 -13.73 0.14 -16.47
C PRO A 275 -12.26 -0.04 -16.06
N TYR A 276 -11.95 -1.22 -15.55
CA TYR A 276 -10.64 -1.69 -15.14
C TYR A 276 -10.32 -3.03 -15.80
N TRP A 277 -9.05 -3.23 -16.14
CA TRP A 277 -8.55 -4.50 -16.68
C TRP A 277 -7.14 -4.80 -16.20
N ARG A 278 -6.79 -6.09 -16.15
CA ARG A 278 -5.44 -6.59 -15.94
C ARG A 278 -5.19 -7.87 -16.73
N VAL A 279 -4.03 -7.95 -17.36
CA VAL A 279 -3.51 -9.16 -17.99
C VAL A 279 -2.10 -9.37 -17.48
N ALA A 280 -1.77 -10.58 -17.04
CA ALA A 280 -0.41 -10.88 -16.62
C ALA A 280 -0.01 -12.30 -16.99
N LEU A 281 1.28 -12.46 -17.27
CA LEU A 281 1.93 -13.76 -17.44
C LEU A 281 2.88 -13.98 -16.27
N GLN A 282 2.93 -15.21 -15.77
CA GLN A 282 3.90 -15.61 -14.77
C GLN A 282 4.52 -16.95 -15.11
N HIS A 283 5.73 -17.19 -14.65
CA HIS A 283 6.41 -18.46 -14.80
C HIS A 283 7.36 -18.72 -13.65
N ASP A 284 7.33 -19.94 -13.12
CA ASP A 284 8.27 -20.43 -12.11
C ASP A 284 9.21 -21.47 -12.75
N TRP A 285 10.50 -21.27 -12.59
CA TRP A 285 11.51 -22.16 -13.12
C TRP A 285 12.69 -22.31 -12.16
N LYS A 286 12.79 -23.47 -11.52
CA LYS A 286 13.91 -23.85 -10.62
C LYS A 286 14.22 -22.79 -9.53
N GLY A 287 13.19 -22.22 -8.94
CA GLY A 287 13.31 -21.18 -7.91
C GLY A 287 13.54 -19.77 -8.45
N HIS A 288 13.49 -19.60 -9.78
CA HIS A 288 13.35 -18.30 -10.44
C HIS A 288 11.88 -18.08 -10.76
N TYR A 289 11.36 -16.96 -10.36
CA TYR A 289 9.99 -16.60 -10.62
C TYR A 289 9.93 -15.28 -11.39
N PHE A 290 9.16 -15.27 -12.48
CA PHE A 290 8.97 -14.11 -13.35
C PHE A 290 7.49 -13.80 -13.47
N GLN A 291 7.16 -12.52 -13.50
CA GLN A 291 5.84 -12.01 -13.86
C GLN A 291 6.01 -10.77 -14.72
N LEU A 292 5.15 -10.64 -15.73
CA LEU A 292 4.99 -9.44 -16.56
C LEU A 292 3.49 -9.17 -16.68
N GLY A 293 3.07 -7.94 -16.35
CA GLY A 293 1.68 -7.54 -16.36
C GLY A 293 1.42 -6.24 -17.10
N HIS A 294 0.17 -6.08 -17.50
CA HIS A 294 -0.41 -4.86 -18.02
C HIS A 294 -1.76 -4.65 -17.35
N TYR A 295 -2.04 -3.41 -16.93
CA TYR A 295 -3.33 -3.04 -16.35
C TYR A 295 -3.69 -1.59 -16.70
N GLY A 296 -4.95 -1.24 -16.52
CA GLY A 296 -5.39 0.11 -16.74
C GLY A 296 -6.82 0.38 -16.31
N MET A 297 -7.19 1.65 -16.39
CA MET A 297 -8.50 2.14 -16.03
C MET A 297 -8.87 3.37 -16.87
N ILE A 298 -10.15 3.53 -17.17
CA ILE A 298 -10.70 4.74 -17.77
C ILE A 298 -11.72 5.32 -16.79
N ALA A 299 -11.58 6.59 -16.44
CA ALA A 299 -12.45 7.23 -15.47
C ALA A 299 -12.87 8.64 -15.90
N ASN A 300 -14.14 8.95 -15.68
CA ASN A 300 -14.69 10.29 -15.81
C ASN A 300 -14.95 10.83 -14.40
N VAL A 301 -14.31 11.93 -14.03
CA VAL A 301 -14.39 12.52 -12.69
C VAL A 301 -15.13 13.85 -12.75
N VAL A 302 -16.13 14.04 -11.88
CA VAL A 302 -16.77 15.33 -11.64
C VAL A 302 -15.96 16.08 -10.59
N PRO A 303 -15.19 17.14 -10.96
CA PRO A 303 -14.39 17.90 -10.03
C PRO A 303 -15.25 18.56 -8.95
N GLY A 304 -14.81 18.49 -7.70
CA GLY A 304 -15.54 19.11 -6.58
C GLY A 304 -16.99 18.64 -6.42
N ARG A 305 -17.40 17.56 -7.11
CA ARG A 305 -18.79 17.07 -7.21
C ARG A 305 -19.75 18.09 -7.86
N ASP A 306 -19.23 19.07 -8.58
CA ASP A 306 -20.02 20.06 -9.35
C ASP A 306 -19.98 19.70 -10.84
N SER A 307 -21.12 19.28 -11.37
CA SER A 307 -21.27 18.89 -12.77
C SER A 307 -21.53 20.06 -13.73
N THR A 308 -21.53 21.30 -13.24
CA THR A 308 -21.81 22.50 -14.06
C THR A 308 -20.93 22.59 -15.29
N PHE A 309 -19.66 22.19 -15.17
CA PHE A 309 -18.67 22.22 -16.25
C PHE A 309 -18.41 20.83 -16.88
N GLY A 310 -19.17 19.80 -16.49
CA GLY A 310 -19.01 18.45 -17.00
C GLY A 310 -18.00 17.59 -16.21
N THR A 311 -17.15 16.85 -16.92
CA THR A 311 -16.19 15.91 -16.32
C THR A 311 -14.77 16.11 -16.82
N ASN A 312 -13.81 15.82 -15.97
CA ASN A 312 -12.45 15.50 -16.40
C ASN A 312 -12.38 14.02 -16.80
N ASN A 313 -11.59 13.69 -17.81
CA ASN A 313 -11.39 12.32 -18.27
C ASN A 313 -9.95 11.89 -17.99
N TYR A 314 -9.79 10.70 -17.45
CA TYR A 314 -8.50 10.09 -17.12
C TYR A 314 -8.42 8.73 -17.79
N THR A 315 -7.27 8.44 -18.40
CA THR A 315 -6.96 7.12 -18.94
C THR A 315 -5.60 6.69 -18.41
N ASP A 316 -5.62 5.70 -17.52
CA ASP A 316 -4.43 5.10 -16.96
C ASP A 316 -4.08 3.83 -17.71
N VAL A 317 -2.82 3.73 -18.14
CA VAL A 317 -2.24 2.55 -18.77
C VAL A 317 -0.93 2.23 -18.07
N ALA A 318 -0.78 0.99 -17.63
CA ALA A 318 0.36 0.59 -16.82
C ALA A 318 0.96 -0.74 -17.27
N VAL A 319 2.25 -0.88 -17.02
CA VAL A 319 2.98 -2.14 -17.13
C VAL A 319 3.75 -2.38 -15.84
N ASP A 320 3.81 -3.64 -15.41
CA ASP A 320 4.54 -4.05 -14.23
C ASP A 320 5.27 -5.38 -14.44
N ALA A 321 6.36 -5.56 -13.71
CA ALA A 321 7.11 -6.80 -13.74
C ALA A 321 7.69 -7.13 -12.37
N THR A 322 7.77 -8.42 -12.09
CA THR A 322 8.43 -8.96 -10.90
C THR A 322 9.40 -10.07 -11.30
N TYR A 323 10.58 -10.04 -10.70
CA TYR A 323 11.50 -11.16 -10.65
C TYR A 323 11.80 -11.52 -9.21
N GLN A 324 11.76 -12.80 -8.86
CA GLN A 324 12.19 -13.33 -7.58
C GLN A 324 13.12 -14.52 -7.77
N TYR A 325 14.21 -14.58 -7.01
CA TYR A 325 15.04 -15.75 -6.85
C TYR A 325 14.85 -16.31 -5.45
N MET A 326 14.32 -17.52 -5.36
CA MET A 326 13.94 -18.20 -4.13
C MET A 326 14.39 -19.68 -4.10
N ALA A 327 15.33 -20.09 -4.96
CA ALA A 327 15.86 -21.45 -4.96
C ALA A 327 16.53 -21.82 -3.63
N ASN A 328 16.97 -20.81 -2.89
CA ASN A 328 17.53 -20.95 -1.55
C ASN A 328 16.88 -19.87 -0.66
N LEU A 329 15.97 -20.27 0.22
CA LEU A 329 15.24 -19.36 1.11
C LEU A 329 16.15 -18.60 2.11
N LYS A 330 17.42 -18.99 2.22
CA LYS A 330 18.41 -18.23 3.00
C LYS A 330 18.83 -16.94 2.28
N HIS A 331 18.80 -16.94 0.94
CA HIS A 331 19.16 -15.80 0.12
C HIS A 331 18.05 -15.55 -0.91
N ILE A 332 17.22 -14.57 -0.66
CA ILE A 332 16.12 -14.20 -1.55
C ILE A 332 16.47 -12.87 -2.21
N PHE A 333 16.34 -12.82 -3.53
CA PHE A 333 16.46 -11.59 -4.31
C PHE A 333 15.11 -11.30 -4.99
N GLU A 334 14.71 -10.04 -4.96
CA GLU A 334 13.48 -9.58 -5.58
C GLU A 334 13.72 -8.27 -6.32
N ALA A 335 13.19 -8.17 -7.53
CA ALA A 335 13.11 -6.94 -8.29
C ALA A 335 11.67 -6.73 -8.74
N LYS A 336 11.12 -5.56 -8.48
CA LYS A 336 9.79 -5.13 -8.92
C LYS A 336 9.89 -3.80 -9.65
N THR A 337 9.16 -3.66 -10.73
CA THR A 337 9.06 -2.39 -11.45
C THR A 337 7.65 -2.16 -11.92
N THR A 338 7.24 -0.88 -11.93
CA THR A 338 5.93 -0.44 -12.41
C THR A 338 6.08 0.89 -13.12
N TYR A 339 5.48 1.01 -14.28
CA TYR A 339 5.33 2.27 -15.00
C TYR A 339 3.85 2.51 -15.27
N ILE A 340 3.35 3.70 -14.90
CA ILE A 340 1.98 4.15 -15.19
C ILE A 340 2.08 5.41 -16.02
N TYR A 341 1.30 5.46 -17.10
CA TYR A 341 1.05 6.66 -17.89
C TYR A 341 -0.43 7.00 -17.77
N GLU A 342 -0.71 8.23 -17.36
CA GLU A 342 -2.05 8.79 -17.27
C GLU A 342 -2.19 9.91 -18.28
N ASP A 343 -3.18 9.80 -19.19
CA ASP A 343 -3.67 10.89 -20.03
C ASP A 343 -4.81 11.60 -19.31
N GLN A 344 -4.75 12.94 -19.27
CA GLN A 344 -5.64 13.77 -18.48
C GLN A 344 -6.30 14.82 -19.37
N ASN A 345 -7.59 14.72 -19.59
CA ASN A 345 -8.39 15.80 -20.17
C ASN A 345 -9.12 16.56 -19.05
N LEU A 346 -8.64 17.75 -18.73
CA LEU A 346 -9.11 18.56 -17.60
C LEU A 346 -10.17 19.60 -17.99
N SER A 347 -11.01 19.32 -18.97
CA SER A 347 -11.96 20.28 -19.54
C SER A 347 -12.91 20.88 -18.50
N ALA A 348 -13.42 20.09 -17.57
CA ALA A 348 -14.30 20.58 -16.51
C ALA A 348 -13.58 21.50 -15.52
N SER A 349 -12.39 21.09 -15.04
CA SER A 349 -11.58 21.91 -14.12
C SER A 349 -11.14 23.22 -14.76
N ARG A 350 -10.76 23.21 -16.05
CA ARG A 350 -10.43 24.42 -16.80
C ARG A 350 -11.64 25.34 -16.95
N GLY A 351 -12.81 24.76 -17.29
CA GLY A 351 -14.06 25.53 -17.37
C GLY A 351 -14.39 26.21 -16.04
N ALA A 352 -14.26 25.51 -14.92
CA ALA A 352 -14.50 26.07 -13.60
C ALA A 352 -13.48 27.17 -13.22
N ALA A 353 -12.24 27.04 -13.64
CA ALA A 353 -11.18 28.03 -13.41
C ALA A 353 -11.20 29.21 -14.40
N GLY A 354 -12.02 29.16 -15.46
CA GLY A 354 -12.00 30.14 -16.54
C GLY A 354 -10.69 30.09 -17.35
N ASP A 355 -10.01 28.95 -17.37
CA ASP A 355 -8.75 28.72 -18.10
C ASP A 355 -9.07 28.43 -19.59
N PRO A 356 -8.65 29.28 -20.55
CA PRO A 356 -8.92 29.06 -21.95
C PRO A 356 -8.01 28.00 -22.60
N SER A 357 -7.08 27.43 -21.89
CA SER A 357 -6.16 26.43 -22.43
C SER A 357 -6.93 25.17 -22.89
N THR A 358 -6.41 24.53 -23.91
CA THR A 358 -6.98 23.33 -24.51
C THR A 358 -5.90 22.24 -24.62
N GLY A 359 -6.34 21.01 -24.85
CA GLY A 359 -5.45 19.85 -25.01
C GLY A 359 -5.31 19.04 -23.74
N ASN A 360 -4.76 17.85 -23.90
CA ASN A 360 -4.53 16.94 -22.79
C ASN A 360 -3.23 17.26 -22.04
N THR A 361 -3.21 16.97 -20.78
CA THR A 361 -2.03 16.89 -19.94
C THR A 361 -1.70 15.43 -19.69
N TYR A 362 -0.53 15.13 -19.15
CA TYR A 362 -0.15 13.77 -18.80
C TYR A 362 0.58 13.72 -17.47
N LEU A 363 0.53 12.56 -16.83
CA LEU A 363 1.33 12.19 -15.68
C LEU A 363 1.94 10.80 -15.91
N GLY A 364 3.25 10.69 -15.76
CA GLY A 364 3.96 9.42 -15.84
C GLY A 364 4.69 9.13 -14.54
N THR A 365 4.51 7.94 -13.99
CA THR A 365 5.22 7.48 -12.80
C THR A 365 5.99 6.21 -13.08
N TYR A 366 7.24 6.16 -12.64
CA TYR A 366 8.10 4.99 -12.73
C TYR A 366 8.62 4.63 -11.34
N ARG A 367 8.52 3.36 -10.99
CA ARG A 367 9.03 2.80 -9.74
C ARG A 367 9.88 1.56 -10.03
N LEU A 368 11.03 1.49 -9.39
CA LEU A 368 11.90 0.31 -9.36
C LEU A 368 12.21 0.00 -7.90
N ASN A 369 12.07 -1.25 -7.52
CA ASN A 369 12.37 -1.75 -6.18
C ASN A 369 13.26 -2.99 -6.30
N LEU A 370 14.41 -2.98 -5.63
CA LEU A 370 15.36 -4.08 -5.55
C LEU A 370 15.52 -4.46 -4.10
N ALA A 371 15.19 -5.70 -3.75
CA ALA A 371 15.28 -6.19 -2.38
C ALA A 371 16.16 -7.44 -2.30
N TYR A 372 16.99 -7.48 -1.29
CA TYR A 372 17.72 -8.67 -0.85
C TYR A 372 17.30 -9.02 0.56
N THR A 373 16.99 -10.28 0.78
CA THR A 373 16.62 -10.78 2.10
C THR A 373 17.51 -11.95 2.48
N PHE A 374 18.13 -11.84 3.64
CA PHE A 374 18.96 -12.90 4.23
C PHE A 374 18.20 -13.59 5.35
N ASP A 375 18.10 -14.93 5.21
CA ASP A 375 17.47 -15.82 6.19
C ASP A 375 16.06 -15.35 6.59
N GLN A 376 15.34 -14.71 5.66
CA GLN A 376 14.02 -14.11 5.87
C GLN A 376 13.91 -13.23 7.15
N THR A 377 15.04 -12.74 7.63
CA THR A 377 15.20 -11.99 8.89
C THR A 377 15.78 -10.61 8.64
N TYR A 378 16.80 -10.51 7.81
CA TYR A 378 17.49 -9.26 7.51
C TYR A 378 17.21 -8.86 6.07
N GLY A 379 16.80 -7.64 5.85
CA GLY A 379 16.48 -7.12 4.52
C GLY A 379 17.29 -5.86 4.18
N LEU A 380 17.66 -5.74 2.92
CA LEU A 380 18.16 -4.51 2.32
C LEU A 380 17.30 -4.23 1.09
N THR A 381 16.68 -3.06 1.05
CA THR A 381 15.85 -2.64 -0.09
C THR A 381 16.36 -1.30 -0.61
N PHE A 382 16.47 -1.20 -1.92
CA PHE A 382 16.72 0.04 -2.63
C PHE A 382 15.59 0.27 -3.64
N ALA A 383 15.07 1.50 -3.67
CA ALA A 383 14.08 1.90 -4.66
C ALA A 383 14.46 3.20 -5.35
N TYR A 384 14.03 3.32 -6.60
CA TYR A 384 14.09 4.55 -7.37
C TYR A 384 12.68 4.89 -7.86
N ASN A 385 12.29 6.15 -7.69
CA ASN A 385 11.00 6.67 -8.10
C ASN A 385 11.21 7.91 -8.96
N GLN A 386 10.45 8.00 -10.05
CA GLN A 386 10.43 9.14 -10.95
C GLN A 386 8.99 9.49 -11.31
N ILE A 387 8.68 10.76 -11.22
CA ILE A 387 7.41 11.35 -11.60
C ILE A 387 7.70 12.40 -12.66
N ASN A 388 7.00 12.35 -13.78
CA ASN A 388 7.05 13.34 -14.84
C ASN A 388 5.63 13.72 -15.23
N GLY A 389 5.36 15.00 -15.42
CA GLY A 389 4.03 15.44 -15.83
C GLY A 389 4.05 16.76 -16.59
N SER A 390 2.95 17.04 -17.23
CA SER A 390 2.72 18.30 -17.90
C SER A 390 2.72 19.47 -16.91
N HIS A 391 3.00 20.64 -17.42
CA HIS A 391 2.71 21.87 -16.71
C HIS A 391 1.18 22.02 -16.59
N SER A 392 0.67 22.06 -15.36
CA SER A 392 -0.76 22.23 -15.10
C SER A 392 -0.99 23.05 -13.82
N PRO A 393 -1.33 24.35 -13.94
CA PRO A 393 -1.70 25.16 -12.79
C PRO A 393 -2.91 24.61 -12.04
N ILE A 394 -3.81 23.92 -12.76
CA ILE A 394 -5.06 23.39 -12.20
C ILE A 394 -4.81 22.21 -11.25
N LEU A 395 -3.86 21.33 -11.58
CA LEU A 395 -3.57 20.14 -10.77
C LEU A 395 -2.39 20.32 -9.82
N ASN A 396 -1.44 21.18 -10.18
CA ASN A 396 -0.14 21.26 -9.52
C ASN A 396 0.12 22.64 -8.90
N ASP A 397 -0.91 23.48 -8.74
CA ASP A 397 -0.80 24.74 -8.02
C ASP A 397 -0.68 24.47 -6.52
N VAL A 398 0.54 24.50 -6.04
CA VAL A 398 0.85 24.37 -4.61
C VAL A 398 0.94 25.75 -3.91
N GLY A 399 0.17 26.72 -4.37
CA GLY A 399 0.00 28.03 -3.74
C GLY A 399 1.28 28.85 -3.59
N ALA A 400 1.31 30.05 -4.14
CA ALA A 400 2.31 31.11 -3.98
C ALA A 400 3.77 30.84 -4.47
N ILE A 401 4.12 29.69 -5.00
CA ILE A 401 5.40 29.45 -5.66
C ILE A 401 5.15 29.29 -7.16
N VAL A 402 5.18 30.41 -7.85
CA VAL A 402 4.74 30.59 -9.25
C VAL A 402 5.49 29.72 -10.28
N ASP A 403 6.59 29.08 -9.91
CA ASP A 403 7.40 28.28 -10.83
C ASP A 403 7.25 26.74 -10.65
N GLN A 404 6.44 26.25 -9.71
CA GLN A 404 6.32 24.83 -9.38
C GLN A 404 5.00 24.21 -9.88
N VAL A 405 4.62 24.46 -11.11
CA VAL A 405 3.42 23.91 -11.73
C VAL A 405 3.65 22.57 -12.48
N ARG A 406 4.79 21.93 -12.23
CA ARG A 406 5.10 20.58 -12.72
C ARG A 406 5.29 19.63 -11.55
N PRO A 407 4.73 18.41 -11.60
CA PRO A 407 4.87 17.43 -10.52
C PRO A 407 6.21 16.68 -10.57
N ASN A 408 7.13 17.06 -11.46
CA ASN A 408 8.35 16.31 -11.73
C ASN A 408 9.17 16.11 -10.47
N SER A 409 9.36 14.84 -10.11
CA SER A 409 10.12 14.49 -8.91
C SER A 409 10.96 13.24 -9.15
N LYS A 410 12.14 13.19 -8.55
CA LYS A 410 13.04 12.03 -8.60
C LYS A 410 13.63 11.82 -7.23
N TYR A 411 13.45 10.62 -6.72
CA TYR A 411 13.97 10.25 -5.41
C TYR A 411 14.32 8.77 -5.33
N TYR A 412 15.19 8.45 -4.42
CA TYR A 412 15.56 7.10 -4.09
C TYR A 412 15.28 6.83 -2.61
N THR A 413 15.01 5.57 -2.29
CA THR A 413 14.81 5.10 -0.92
C THR A 413 15.76 3.93 -0.66
N ALA A 414 16.47 3.98 0.44
CA ALA A 414 17.25 2.85 0.94
C ALA A 414 16.72 2.44 2.31
N GLU A 415 16.54 1.14 2.53
CA GLU A 415 16.00 0.62 3.78
C GLU A 415 16.77 -0.61 4.25
N LEU A 416 17.17 -0.62 5.52
CA LEU A 416 17.64 -1.80 6.24
C LEU A 416 16.52 -2.30 7.15
N VAL A 417 16.26 -3.60 7.12
CA VAL A 417 15.13 -4.23 7.81
C VAL A 417 15.63 -5.34 8.72
N TYR A 418 15.01 -5.44 9.89
CA TYR A 418 15.16 -6.57 10.79
C TYR A 418 13.79 -7.08 11.24
N VAL A 419 13.52 -8.37 10.94
CA VAL A 419 12.30 -9.09 11.33
C VAL A 419 12.69 -10.28 12.19
N PRO A 420 12.71 -10.14 13.53
CA PRO A 420 13.18 -11.20 14.43
C PRO A 420 12.23 -12.39 14.56
N PHE A 421 10.95 -12.19 14.21
CA PHE A 421 9.91 -13.19 14.38
C PHE A 421 9.32 -13.59 13.02
N GLY A 422 8.29 -14.43 13.01
CA GLY A 422 7.59 -14.82 11.78
C GLY A 422 8.12 -16.08 11.10
N LYS A 423 9.10 -16.78 11.71
CA LYS A 423 9.60 -18.10 11.29
C LYS A 423 9.17 -19.19 12.25
N SER A 424 9.16 -20.44 11.81
CA SER A 424 8.75 -21.62 12.61
C SER A 424 9.54 -21.81 13.91
N ASN A 425 10.78 -21.32 13.97
CA ASN A 425 11.65 -21.38 15.13
C ASN A 425 11.65 -20.11 15.98
N SER A 426 10.74 -19.19 15.72
CA SER A 426 10.67 -17.91 16.44
C SER A 426 10.05 -18.09 17.82
N TYR A 427 10.57 -17.34 18.80
CA TYR A 427 10.08 -17.33 20.18
C TYR A 427 8.66 -16.74 20.32
N LEU A 428 8.33 -15.76 19.45
CA LEU A 428 7.02 -15.14 19.39
C LEU A 428 6.42 -15.44 18.01
N TYR A 429 5.35 -16.17 17.97
CA TYR A 429 4.71 -16.58 16.72
C TYR A 429 3.30 -16.00 16.53
N LEU A 430 2.72 -15.35 17.55
CA LEU A 430 1.47 -14.57 17.47
C LEU A 430 1.70 -13.11 17.17
N THR A 431 2.93 -12.65 17.34
CA THR A 431 3.30 -11.26 17.20
C THR A 431 4.48 -11.19 16.26
N ASN A 432 4.42 -10.37 15.26
CA ASN A 432 5.56 -10.15 14.39
C ASN A 432 5.96 -8.67 14.44
N LEU A 433 7.25 -8.43 14.42
CA LEU A 433 7.85 -7.10 14.51
C LEU A 433 8.76 -6.90 13.29
N ARG A 434 8.57 -5.77 12.61
CA ARG A 434 9.46 -5.28 11.58
C ARG A 434 10.03 -3.95 12.04
N THR A 435 11.33 -3.90 12.24
CA THR A 435 12.03 -2.64 12.48
C THR A 435 12.84 -2.26 11.26
N SER A 436 12.92 -0.98 10.95
CA SER A 436 13.72 -0.53 9.81
C SER A 436 14.39 0.82 10.02
N LEU A 437 15.52 0.98 9.32
CA LEU A 437 16.19 2.26 9.11
C LEU A 437 15.96 2.62 7.64
N GLN A 438 15.31 3.75 7.38
CA GLN A 438 14.93 4.18 6.05
C GLN A 438 15.49 5.57 5.76
N TYR A 439 16.06 5.74 4.57
CA TYR A 439 16.48 7.04 4.06
C TYR A 439 15.86 7.30 2.70
N ILE A 440 15.26 8.48 2.55
CA ILE A 440 14.70 8.97 1.29
C ILE A 440 15.51 10.19 0.86
N GLY A 441 16.10 10.14 -0.32
CA GLY A 441 16.89 11.22 -0.87
C GLY A 441 16.30 11.75 -2.18
N TYR A 442 16.11 13.06 -2.27
CA TYR A 442 15.49 13.73 -3.41
C TYR A 442 16.55 14.43 -4.26
N SER A 443 16.56 14.17 -5.56
CA SER A 443 17.34 14.90 -6.56
C SER A 443 16.50 15.90 -7.37
N GLN A 444 15.18 15.72 -7.36
CA GLN A 444 14.20 16.64 -7.93
C GLN A 444 12.91 16.57 -7.10
N ALA A 445 12.28 17.69 -6.83
CA ALA A 445 11.04 17.79 -6.07
C ALA A 445 10.12 18.85 -6.67
N ASN A 446 8.89 18.47 -7.00
CA ASN A 446 7.84 19.36 -7.52
C ASN A 446 8.33 20.32 -8.64
N GLY A 447 9.04 19.77 -9.62
CA GLY A 447 9.51 20.48 -10.81
C GLY A 447 10.90 21.12 -10.69
N THR A 448 11.50 21.20 -9.51
CA THR A 448 12.80 21.85 -9.31
C THR A 448 13.85 20.88 -8.75
N ASN A 449 15.12 21.10 -9.16
CA ASN A 449 16.28 20.46 -8.55
C ASN A 449 16.87 21.33 -7.43
N THR A 450 16.54 22.63 -7.42
CA THR A 450 16.99 23.55 -6.38
C THR A 450 16.34 23.17 -5.06
N ASP A 451 17.14 22.98 -4.03
CA ASP A 451 16.70 22.66 -2.67
C ASP A 451 15.89 21.35 -2.55
N ALA A 452 15.88 20.49 -3.58
CA ALA A 452 15.19 19.20 -3.54
C ALA A 452 15.67 18.36 -2.35
N GLN A 453 16.97 18.42 -2.01
CA GLN A 453 17.56 17.71 -0.88
C GLN A 453 17.00 18.14 0.48
N PHE A 454 16.34 19.29 0.60
CA PHE A 454 15.70 19.71 1.84
C PHE A 454 14.53 18.79 2.25
N ASN A 455 14.00 18.02 1.30
CA ASN A 455 13.01 16.98 1.55
C ASN A 455 13.61 15.63 1.99
N ASN A 456 14.96 15.51 1.99
CA ASN A 456 15.60 14.27 2.43
C ASN A 456 15.19 13.93 3.84
N THR A 457 14.80 12.66 4.03
CA THR A 457 14.21 12.19 5.26
C THR A 457 14.89 10.91 5.72
N PHE A 458 15.27 10.87 6.98
CA PHE A 458 15.71 9.66 7.66
C PHE A 458 14.64 9.25 8.67
N MET A 459 14.32 7.95 8.68
CA MET A 459 13.31 7.38 9.58
C MET A 459 13.83 6.11 10.25
N VAL A 460 13.46 5.96 11.51
CA VAL A 460 13.52 4.68 12.23
C VAL A 460 12.09 4.24 12.47
N ASN A 461 11.70 3.11 11.90
CA ASN A 461 10.33 2.61 11.95
C ASN A 461 10.25 1.36 12.84
N GLY A 462 9.14 1.26 13.56
CA GLY A 462 8.72 0.05 14.25
C GLY A 462 7.29 -0.32 13.87
N TRP A 463 7.13 -1.49 13.27
CA TRP A 463 5.83 -2.01 12.82
C TRP A 463 5.54 -3.35 13.50
N LEU A 464 4.59 -3.32 14.40
CA LEU A 464 4.13 -4.48 15.17
C LEU A 464 2.81 -5.00 14.59
N ALA A 465 2.70 -6.31 14.41
CA ALA A 465 1.46 -7.00 14.04
C ALA A 465 1.12 -8.08 15.10
N PHE A 466 -0.15 -8.23 15.49
CA PHE A 466 -0.62 -9.14 16.54
C PHE A 466 -2.06 -9.62 16.32
#